data_7f224822c29d550ba7512e214025076f
#
_entry.id   7f224822c29d550ba7512e214025076f
#
_cell.length_a   1.000
_cell.length_b   1.000
_cell.length_c   1.000
_cell.angle_alpha   90.00
_cell.angle_beta   90.00
_cell.angle_gamma   90.00
#
_symmetry.space_group_name_H-M   'P 1'
#
loop_
_entity.id
_entity.type
_entity.pdbx_description
1 polymer ?
#
loop_
_entity_poly.entity_id
_entity_poly.type
_entity_poly.pdbx_seq_one_letter_code
_entity_poly.pdbx_strand_id
1 'polypeptide(L)'
;MRQERVAFERSLAARLVASGRLDEAAAERALRLRAGSEERLEQILTKLGLVHEKDVAEAMSSELGVPMALPSDFPDEPVLESASPKFLRQAQVLPLRDLPDRLLLAVADPLNKYPVQSLALLAGKPVEIRIATPSDVELAHERLYGGEKGAFGRIVDEIEQADDMGPDDDIDRLRDLASEEPVIRLVNLLIARAVESRASDIHIEPFQDRLAVRYRIDGVLREGALPPARLRAAVVSRIKIMAKLNIAERRLPQDGRIRIAIRGRDYDLRVATVPTLHGEGVTMRILDRSSLVEDFGVLGFRPDTLKRYLDLLDQPQGILLVTGPTGSGKTTTLYTSLLRLNTPEKKIFTVEDPIEYQLDGVNQVQVKPQIKLTFAEILRTLLRHNPDIIMVGEMRDFETAQVAIQAALTGHLVLSTLHTNNAAGSINRLLDMKVDDYLVTSTVNGVMAQRLVRRLCEQCRKPRQALPELIERMGLRPLMNGRDTTLYDAVGCDACHSTGYRGQMAVIEVLALSDAIRRLVLNHAEVREIQRVAMEEGMRTMYQDGLLKALDGSTTVEEVLRVTRDV
;
A
#
# COMPACT_ATOMS: atom_id res chain seq x y z
N MET A 1 2.10 37.73 -22.69
CA MET A 1 2.63 36.78 -21.65
C MET A 1 1.95 36.94 -20.28
N ARG A 2 2.04 38.07 -19.57
CA ARG A 2 1.44 38.18 -18.21
C ARG A 2 -0.09 38.12 -18.22
N GLN A 3 -0.76 38.74 -19.18
CA GLN A 3 -2.23 38.71 -19.32
C GLN A 3 -2.75 37.32 -19.77
N GLU A 4 -2.05 36.64 -20.66
CA GLU A 4 -2.40 35.32 -21.14
C GLU A 4 -2.30 34.28 -19.99
N ARG A 5 -1.28 34.42 -19.13
CA ARG A 5 -1.10 33.53 -17.97
C ARG A 5 -2.22 33.73 -16.94
N VAL A 6 -2.61 34.98 -16.64
CA VAL A 6 -3.72 35.26 -15.71
C VAL A 6 -5.06 34.74 -16.24
N ALA A 7 -5.28 34.82 -17.55
CA ALA A 7 -6.48 34.21 -18.17
C ALA A 7 -6.47 32.68 -18.05
N PHE A 8 -5.33 32.06 -18.32
CA PHE A 8 -5.12 30.61 -18.16
C PHE A 8 -5.33 30.17 -16.70
N GLU A 9 -4.73 30.85 -15.72
CA GLU A 9 -4.85 30.54 -14.31
C GLU A 9 -6.32 30.58 -13.82
N ARG A 10 -7.12 31.53 -14.31
CA ARG A 10 -8.57 31.60 -14.02
C ARG A 10 -9.34 30.44 -14.65
N SER A 11 -9.03 30.09 -15.90
CA SER A 11 -9.64 28.95 -16.59
C SER A 11 -9.30 27.63 -15.89
N LEU A 12 -8.05 27.46 -15.47
CA LEU A 12 -7.58 26.30 -14.69
C LEU A 12 -8.35 26.17 -13.37
N ALA A 13 -8.49 27.26 -12.60
CA ALA A 13 -9.25 27.26 -11.36
C ALA A 13 -10.73 26.87 -11.60
N ALA A 14 -11.38 27.47 -12.62
CA ALA A 14 -12.76 27.16 -12.96
C ALA A 14 -12.95 25.67 -13.36
N ARG A 15 -11.99 25.09 -14.10
CA ARG A 15 -12.00 23.68 -14.49
C ARG A 15 -11.86 22.75 -13.28
N LEU A 16 -10.97 23.08 -12.33
CA LEU A 16 -10.79 22.31 -11.09
C LEU A 16 -12.06 22.34 -10.22
N VAL A 17 -12.76 23.48 -10.17
CA VAL A 17 -14.05 23.60 -9.48
C VAL A 17 -15.12 22.78 -10.19
N ALA A 18 -15.25 22.87 -11.52
CA ALA A 18 -16.23 22.13 -12.31
C ALA A 18 -16.04 20.61 -12.20
N SER A 19 -14.80 20.13 -12.03
CA SER A 19 -14.48 18.71 -11.80
C SER A 19 -14.65 18.25 -10.35
N GLY A 20 -15.05 19.13 -9.42
CA GLY A 20 -15.21 18.84 -8.00
C GLY A 20 -13.90 18.57 -7.23
N ARG A 21 -12.76 18.94 -7.82
CA ARG A 21 -11.41 18.76 -7.23
C ARG A 21 -10.97 19.94 -6.37
N LEU A 22 -11.65 21.08 -6.49
CA LEU A 22 -11.41 22.31 -5.74
C LEU A 22 -12.78 22.94 -5.38
N ASP A 23 -12.95 23.39 -4.15
CA ASP A 23 -14.14 24.15 -3.79
C ASP A 23 -14.01 25.64 -4.24
N GLU A 24 -15.15 26.28 -4.50
CA GLU A 24 -15.20 27.63 -5.05
C GLU A 24 -14.56 28.67 -4.12
N ALA A 25 -14.76 28.54 -2.80
CA ALA A 25 -14.19 29.46 -1.82
C ALA A 25 -12.66 29.31 -1.72
N ALA A 26 -12.13 28.08 -1.87
CA ALA A 26 -10.70 27.83 -1.93
C ALA A 26 -10.08 28.35 -3.23
N ALA A 27 -10.77 28.21 -4.36
CA ALA A 27 -10.34 28.76 -5.65
C ALA A 27 -10.19 30.29 -5.58
N GLU A 28 -11.21 31.00 -5.04
CA GLU A 28 -11.14 32.43 -4.86
C GLU A 28 -10.01 32.88 -3.91
N ARG A 29 -9.77 32.14 -2.82
CA ARG A 29 -8.65 32.42 -1.91
C ARG A 29 -7.31 32.27 -2.61
N ALA A 30 -7.12 31.21 -3.37
CA ALA A 30 -5.89 30.94 -4.11
C ALA A 30 -5.63 32.04 -5.18
N LEU A 31 -6.67 32.46 -5.92
CA LEU A 31 -6.57 33.54 -6.90
C LEU A 31 -6.24 34.88 -6.26
N ARG A 32 -6.76 35.19 -5.06
CA ARG A 32 -6.39 36.38 -4.29
C ARG A 32 -4.93 36.36 -3.85
N LEU A 33 -4.46 35.25 -3.34
CA LEU A 33 -3.05 35.05 -2.97
C LEU A 33 -2.13 35.21 -4.19
N ARG A 34 -2.53 34.63 -5.32
CA ARG A 34 -1.81 34.78 -6.59
C ARG A 34 -1.66 36.23 -7.05
N ALA A 35 -2.69 37.03 -6.86
CA ALA A 35 -2.66 38.46 -7.25
C ALA A 35 -1.62 39.27 -6.46
N GLY A 36 -1.30 38.87 -5.23
CA GLY A 36 -0.29 39.48 -4.35
C GLY A 36 1.09 38.80 -4.33
N SER A 37 1.29 37.77 -5.13
CA SER A 37 2.52 36.96 -5.13
C SER A 37 3.08 36.77 -6.55
N GLU A 38 4.38 36.51 -6.66
CA GLU A 38 5.01 36.06 -7.92
C GLU A 38 4.86 34.57 -8.15
N GLU A 39 4.43 33.79 -7.13
CA GLU A 39 4.20 32.36 -7.25
C GLU A 39 3.04 32.06 -8.21
N ARG A 40 3.14 30.96 -8.93
CA ARG A 40 2.12 30.52 -9.89
C ARG A 40 0.90 29.94 -9.17
N LEU A 41 -0.30 30.02 -9.76
CA LEU A 41 -1.52 29.49 -9.16
C LEU A 41 -1.40 28.00 -8.86
N GLU A 42 -0.88 27.23 -9.80
CA GLU A 42 -0.66 25.78 -9.65
C GLU A 42 0.24 25.44 -8.45
N GLN A 43 1.28 26.24 -8.21
CA GLN A 43 2.15 26.10 -7.03
C GLN A 43 1.42 26.47 -5.74
N ILE A 44 0.65 27.53 -5.73
CA ILE A 44 -0.15 27.94 -4.56
C ILE A 44 -1.16 26.84 -4.19
N LEU A 45 -1.87 26.28 -5.18
CA LEU A 45 -2.87 25.23 -4.97
C LEU A 45 -2.25 23.96 -4.35
N THR A 46 -1.10 23.53 -4.86
CA THR A 46 -0.41 22.33 -4.36
C THR A 46 0.33 22.58 -3.04
N LYS A 47 0.93 23.76 -2.88
CA LYS A 47 1.63 24.19 -1.67
C LYS A 47 0.68 24.25 -0.46
N LEU A 48 -0.52 24.76 -0.65
CA LEU A 48 -1.55 24.82 0.39
C LEU A 48 -2.32 23.49 0.57
N GLY A 49 -2.00 22.46 -0.19
CA GLY A 49 -2.70 21.16 -0.13
C GLY A 49 -4.17 21.23 -0.57
N LEU A 50 -4.56 22.25 -1.33
CA LEU A 50 -5.92 22.42 -1.82
C LEU A 50 -6.26 21.47 -2.96
N VAL A 51 -5.28 21.21 -3.84
CA VAL A 51 -5.40 20.31 -5.00
C VAL A 51 -4.12 19.48 -5.12
N HIS A 52 -4.23 18.25 -5.60
CA HIS A 52 -3.07 17.39 -5.86
C HIS A 52 -2.36 17.76 -7.16
N GLU A 53 -1.04 17.59 -7.22
CA GLU A 53 -0.22 17.89 -8.41
C GLU A 53 -0.76 17.22 -9.68
N LYS A 54 -1.22 15.96 -9.58
CA LYS A 54 -1.81 15.22 -10.70
C LYS A 54 -3.09 15.88 -11.22
N ASP A 55 -3.98 16.27 -10.31
CA ASP A 55 -5.24 16.93 -10.68
C ASP A 55 -5.00 18.25 -11.40
N VAL A 56 -3.99 19.00 -10.95
CA VAL A 56 -3.52 20.23 -11.61
C VAL A 56 -2.95 19.93 -13.00
N ALA A 57 -2.08 18.92 -13.10
CA ALA A 57 -1.46 18.52 -14.37
C ALA A 57 -2.50 18.01 -15.39
N GLU A 58 -3.48 17.20 -14.96
CA GLU A 58 -4.60 16.75 -15.79
C GLU A 58 -5.49 17.93 -16.26
N ALA A 59 -5.75 18.88 -15.38
CA ALA A 59 -6.51 20.07 -15.74
C ALA A 59 -5.75 20.93 -16.75
N MET A 60 -4.42 21.10 -16.58
CA MET A 60 -3.56 21.80 -17.56
C MET A 60 -3.51 21.05 -18.90
N SER A 61 -3.40 19.73 -18.87
CA SER A 61 -3.43 18.88 -20.07
C SER A 61 -4.71 19.08 -20.87
N SER A 62 -5.85 19.06 -20.19
CA SER A 62 -7.16 19.26 -20.81
C SER A 62 -7.36 20.67 -21.33
N GLU A 63 -6.82 21.69 -20.64
CA GLU A 63 -6.95 23.10 -21.03
C GLU A 63 -6.10 23.46 -22.25
N LEU A 64 -4.88 22.93 -22.30
CA LEU A 64 -3.91 23.23 -23.35
C LEU A 64 -3.95 22.24 -24.51
N GLY A 65 -4.67 21.12 -24.40
CA GLY A 65 -4.66 20.05 -25.38
C GLY A 65 -3.30 19.35 -25.51
N VAL A 66 -2.45 19.43 -24.47
CA VAL A 66 -1.14 18.80 -24.42
C VAL A 66 -1.24 17.52 -23.61
N PRO A 67 -0.85 16.36 -24.15
CA PRO A 67 -0.98 15.09 -23.45
C PRO A 67 -0.05 14.98 -22.24
N MET A 68 -0.45 14.16 -21.26
CA MET A 68 0.37 13.81 -20.11
C MET A 68 1.53 12.89 -20.51
N ALA A 69 2.66 13.02 -19.82
CA ALA A 69 3.73 12.03 -19.87
C ALA A 69 3.26 10.74 -19.18
N LEU A 70 3.42 9.60 -19.87
CA LEU A 70 3.10 8.28 -19.29
C LEU A 70 4.32 7.76 -18.49
N PRO A 71 4.12 6.88 -17.52
CA PRO A 71 5.22 6.25 -16.77
C PRO A 71 6.24 5.55 -17.66
N SER A 72 5.77 4.97 -18.78
CA SER A 72 6.61 4.32 -19.81
C SER A 72 7.41 5.30 -20.67
N ASP A 73 7.13 6.59 -20.60
CA ASP A 73 7.86 7.60 -21.36
C ASP A 73 9.16 8.03 -20.67
N PHE A 74 9.24 7.84 -19.35
CA PHE A 74 10.42 8.22 -18.57
C PHE A 74 11.59 7.26 -18.82
N PRO A 75 12.75 7.76 -19.30
CA PRO A 75 13.89 6.93 -19.68
C PRO A 75 14.63 6.36 -18.46
N ASP A 76 15.37 5.26 -18.66
CA ASP A 76 16.25 4.69 -17.64
C ASP A 76 17.68 5.24 -17.70
N GLU A 77 18.06 5.88 -18.82
CA GLU A 77 19.35 6.53 -19.04
C GLU A 77 19.14 7.96 -19.56
N PRO A 78 20.10 8.89 -19.35
CA PRO A 78 20.02 10.25 -19.88
C PRO A 78 19.88 10.28 -21.40
N VAL A 79 18.82 10.93 -21.89
CA VAL A 79 18.49 10.98 -23.35
C VAL A 79 19.32 12.03 -24.09
N LEU A 80 19.69 13.14 -23.43
CA LEU A 80 20.43 14.25 -24.03
C LEU A 80 21.63 14.59 -23.14
N GLU A 81 22.76 13.93 -23.35
CA GLU A 81 23.98 14.09 -22.54
C GLU A 81 24.57 15.51 -22.58
N SER A 82 24.32 16.26 -23.66
CA SER A 82 24.77 17.65 -23.80
C SER A 82 23.99 18.66 -22.96
N ALA A 83 22.83 18.26 -22.41
CA ALA A 83 22.01 19.15 -21.57
C ALA A 83 22.53 19.16 -20.13
N SER A 84 22.73 20.36 -19.58
CA SER A 84 23.15 20.51 -18.18
C SER A 84 22.08 19.97 -17.21
N PRO A 85 22.40 18.98 -16.34
CA PRO A 85 21.45 18.47 -15.35
C PRO A 85 20.91 19.58 -14.43
N LYS A 86 21.76 20.57 -14.08
CA LYS A 86 21.35 21.73 -13.27
C LYS A 86 20.30 22.58 -13.98
N PHE A 87 20.47 22.83 -15.28
CA PHE A 87 19.51 23.58 -16.09
C PHE A 87 18.18 22.84 -16.19
N LEU A 88 18.22 21.55 -16.55
CA LEU A 88 17.01 20.70 -16.67
C LEU A 88 16.19 20.71 -15.39
N ARG A 89 16.87 20.59 -14.24
CA ARG A 89 16.25 20.58 -12.92
C ARG A 89 15.64 21.95 -12.57
N GLN A 90 16.38 23.03 -12.72
CA GLN A 90 15.88 24.38 -12.43
C GLN A 90 14.67 24.76 -13.30
N ALA A 91 14.68 24.29 -14.53
CA ALA A 91 13.59 24.52 -15.48
C ALA A 91 12.40 23.55 -15.28
N GLN A 92 12.53 22.55 -14.40
CA GLN A 92 11.55 21.46 -14.19
C GLN A 92 11.14 20.77 -15.50
N VAL A 93 12.13 20.39 -16.30
CA VAL A 93 11.95 19.68 -17.58
C VAL A 93 12.84 18.47 -17.66
N LEU A 94 12.41 17.45 -18.42
CA LEU A 94 13.19 16.23 -18.63
C LEU A 94 13.05 15.74 -20.08
N PRO A 95 14.16 15.56 -20.83
CA PRO A 95 14.13 14.84 -22.09
C PRO A 95 13.66 13.40 -21.90
N LEU A 96 12.60 13.00 -22.62
CA LEU A 96 12.00 11.66 -22.52
C LEU A 96 12.53 10.73 -23.59
N ARG A 97 12.52 11.18 -24.84
CA ARG A 97 13.02 10.40 -26.01
C ARG A 97 13.59 11.33 -27.06
N ASP A 98 14.70 10.90 -27.63
CA ASP A 98 15.29 11.55 -28.79
C ASP A 98 14.89 10.78 -30.07
N LEU A 99 13.88 11.30 -30.79
CA LEU A 99 13.36 10.74 -32.02
C LEU A 99 14.10 11.34 -33.21
N PRO A 100 14.12 10.70 -34.40
CA PRO A 100 14.82 11.22 -35.57
C PRO A 100 14.37 12.62 -35.98
N ASP A 101 13.08 12.93 -35.84
CA ASP A 101 12.41 14.15 -36.29
C ASP A 101 12.11 15.16 -35.20
N ARG A 102 12.14 14.77 -33.92
CA ARG A 102 11.81 15.60 -32.79
C ARG A 102 12.37 15.09 -31.47
N LEU A 103 12.44 15.97 -30.47
CA LEU A 103 12.74 15.64 -29.09
C LEU A 103 11.43 15.64 -28.27
N LEU A 104 11.13 14.54 -27.59
CA LEU A 104 10.02 14.47 -26.64
C LEU A 104 10.50 14.96 -25.27
N LEU A 105 9.79 15.93 -24.68
CA LEU A 105 10.17 16.61 -23.44
C LEU A 105 9.03 16.61 -22.43
N ALA A 106 9.28 16.11 -21.22
CA ALA A 106 8.39 16.33 -20.07
C ALA A 106 8.62 17.73 -19.51
N VAL A 107 7.52 18.44 -19.21
CA VAL A 107 7.54 19.79 -18.64
C VAL A 107 6.53 19.89 -17.50
N ALA A 108 6.93 20.49 -16.37
CA ALA A 108 6.01 20.78 -15.27
C ALA A 108 5.27 22.11 -15.50
N ASP A 109 5.86 23.05 -16.22
CA ASP A 109 5.23 24.31 -16.63
C ASP A 109 5.17 24.43 -18.15
N PRO A 110 4.06 24.03 -18.80
CA PRO A 110 3.93 24.06 -20.27
C PRO A 110 3.85 25.49 -20.83
N LEU A 111 3.61 26.49 -20.02
CA LEU A 111 3.58 27.91 -20.43
C LEU A 111 4.98 28.55 -20.47
N ASN A 112 5.97 27.93 -19.85
CA ASN A 112 7.36 28.39 -19.90
C ASN A 112 8.03 27.94 -21.18
N LYS A 113 8.07 28.81 -22.18
CA LYS A 113 8.66 28.51 -23.51
C LYS A 113 10.19 28.48 -23.52
N TYR A 114 10.84 29.10 -22.52
CA TYR A 114 12.30 29.26 -22.50
C TYR A 114 13.04 27.92 -22.49
N PRO A 115 12.77 26.95 -21.59
CA PRO A 115 13.45 25.66 -21.60
C PRO A 115 13.20 24.88 -22.89
N VAL A 116 11.97 24.93 -23.42
CA VAL A 116 11.58 24.24 -24.65
C VAL A 116 12.40 24.75 -25.84
N GLN A 117 12.52 26.06 -26.00
CA GLN A 117 13.30 26.69 -27.06
C GLN A 117 14.79 26.40 -26.89
N SER A 118 15.32 26.47 -25.67
CA SER A 118 16.73 26.18 -25.39
C SER A 118 17.10 24.75 -25.74
N LEU A 119 16.25 23.78 -25.41
CA LEU A 119 16.48 22.38 -25.73
C LEU A 119 16.25 22.06 -27.21
N ALA A 120 15.34 22.75 -27.89
CA ALA A 120 15.17 22.63 -29.33
C ALA A 120 16.46 23.07 -30.09
N LEU A 121 17.06 24.18 -29.65
CA LEU A 121 18.33 24.66 -30.19
C LEU A 121 19.47 23.66 -29.92
N LEU A 122 19.56 23.13 -28.73
CA LEU A 122 20.60 22.17 -28.34
C LEU A 122 20.48 20.85 -29.11
N ALA A 123 19.24 20.34 -29.28
CA ALA A 123 18.97 19.11 -30.00
C ALA A 123 18.97 19.27 -31.53
N GLY A 124 18.91 20.51 -32.06
CA GLY A 124 18.83 20.77 -33.51
C GLY A 124 17.50 20.32 -34.13
N LYS A 125 16.44 20.11 -33.37
CA LYS A 125 15.13 19.61 -33.84
C LYS A 125 13.99 20.20 -33.01
N PRO A 126 12.74 20.15 -33.56
CA PRO A 126 11.56 20.60 -32.81
C PRO A 126 11.33 19.77 -31.56
N VAL A 127 10.74 20.39 -30.54
CA VAL A 127 10.39 19.74 -29.27
C VAL A 127 8.88 19.54 -29.21
N GLU A 128 8.46 18.31 -28.94
CA GLU A 128 7.09 17.96 -28.57
C GLU A 128 7.03 17.85 -27.04
N ILE A 129 6.11 18.60 -26.42
CA ILE A 129 5.99 18.61 -24.96
C ILE A 129 4.94 17.62 -24.47
N ARG A 130 5.19 17.06 -23.28
CA ARG A 130 4.27 16.28 -22.45
C ARG A 130 4.20 16.94 -21.09
N ILE A 131 3.00 17.04 -20.51
CA ILE A 131 2.86 17.58 -19.16
C ILE A 131 3.20 16.49 -18.15
N ALA A 132 4.04 16.83 -17.19
CA ALA A 132 4.40 15.94 -16.08
C ALA A 132 4.22 16.68 -14.74
N THR A 133 4.04 15.93 -13.66
CA THR A 133 4.03 16.55 -12.34
C THR A 133 5.44 17.01 -11.94
N PRO A 134 5.59 18.08 -11.16
CA PRO A 134 6.90 18.49 -10.64
C PRO A 134 7.62 17.34 -9.91
N SER A 135 6.86 16.53 -9.14
CA SER A 135 7.38 15.37 -8.41
C SER A 135 7.91 14.28 -9.34
N ASP A 136 7.23 13.97 -10.45
CA ASP A 136 7.70 12.97 -11.42
C ASP A 136 8.99 13.40 -12.11
N VAL A 137 9.07 14.70 -12.47
CA VAL A 137 10.29 15.28 -13.09
C VAL A 137 11.47 15.22 -12.11
N GLU A 138 11.28 15.63 -10.85
CA GLU A 138 12.33 15.62 -9.83
C GLU A 138 12.83 14.19 -9.53
N LEU A 139 11.89 13.23 -9.42
CA LEU A 139 12.21 11.83 -9.20
C LEU A 139 13.03 11.22 -10.34
N ALA A 140 12.65 11.54 -11.58
CA ALA A 140 13.40 11.10 -12.76
C ALA A 140 14.78 11.75 -12.83
N HIS A 141 14.89 13.04 -12.44
CA HIS A 141 16.19 13.71 -12.30
C HIS A 141 17.10 13.03 -11.29
N GLU A 142 16.54 12.64 -10.12
CA GLU A 142 17.32 11.94 -9.11
C GLU A 142 17.86 10.62 -9.64
N ARG A 143 17.02 9.85 -10.34
CA ARG A 143 17.40 8.55 -10.90
C ARG A 143 18.50 8.68 -11.96
N LEU A 144 18.37 9.67 -12.85
CA LEU A 144 19.26 9.81 -14.01
C LEU A 144 20.56 10.57 -13.70
N TYR A 145 20.51 11.54 -12.80
CA TYR A 145 21.63 12.47 -12.56
C TYR A 145 22.05 12.57 -11.09
N GLY A 146 21.45 11.75 -10.19
CA GLY A 146 21.79 11.72 -8.77
C GLY A 146 23.18 11.13 -8.54
N GLY A 147 24.21 11.98 -8.39
CA GLY A 147 25.57 11.56 -8.02
C GLY A 147 25.69 11.12 -6.55
N GLU A 148 26.95 10.89 -6.06
CA GLU A 148 27.28 10.34 -4.72
C GLU A 148 26.55 10.98 -3.51
N LYS A 149 26.10 12.23 -3.59
CA LYS A 149 25.31 12.91 -2.55
C LYS A 149 23.79 12.90 -2.81
N GLY A 150 23.19 12.10 -3.62
CA GLY A 150 21.75 12.00 -3.91
C GLY A 150 20.91 13.31 -3.72
N ALA A 151 19.69 13.39 -4.28
CA ALA A 151 18.82 14.58 -4.10
C ALA A 151 18.52 14.88 -2.63
N PHE A 152 18.43 13.84 -1.81
CA PHE A 152 18.21 13.99 -0.38
C PHE A 152 19.28 14.83 0.31
N GLY A 153 20.57 14.53 0.09
CA GLY A 153 21.67 15.29 0.68
C GLY A 153 21.67 16.76 0.24
N ARG A 154 21.39 17.01 -1.05
CA ARG A 154 21.32 18.37 -1.58
C ARG A 154 20.15 19.18 -1.02
N ILE A 155 18.96 18.57 -0.88
CA ILE A 155 17.78 19.22 -0.28
C ILE A 155 18.09 19.55 1.18
N VAL A 156 18.75 18.66 1.90
CA VAL A 156 19.18 18.89 3.28
C VAL A 156 20.20 20.03 3.34
N ASP A 157 21.22 20.04 2.46
CA ASP A 157 22.21 21.11 2.37
C ASP A 157 21.55 22.48 2.02
N GLU A 158 20.54 22.51 1.13
CA GLU A 158 19.77 23.73 0.81
C GLU A 158 19.00 24.26 2.04
N ILE A 159 18.36 23.37 2.79
CA ILE A 159 17.66 23.75 4.04
C ILE A 159 18.68 24.16 5.12
N GLU A 160 19.89 23.59 5.13
CA GLU A 160 20.96 23.94 6.05
C GLU A 160 21.54 25.33 5.83
N GLN A 161 21.52 25.80 4.59
CA GLN A 161 22.00 27.14 4.23
C GLN A 161 20.94 28.23 4.43
N ALA A 162 19.66 27.86 4.56
CA ALA A 162 18.60 28.81 4.93
C ALA A 162 18.67 29.06 6.44
N ASP A 163 19.36 30.13 6.82
CA ASP A 163 19.64 30.52 8.19
C ASP A 163 18.36 30.87 8.97
N ASP A 164 18.36 30.57 10.29
CA ASP A 164 17.37 30.96 11.30
C ASP A 164 16.10 30.10 11.46
N MET A 165 16.31 28.88 11.93
CA MET A 165 15.25 28.06 12.53
C MET A 165 15.14 28.36 14.04
N GLY A 166 14.37 29.38 14.43
CA GLY A 166 14.05 29.65 15.83
C GLY A 166 13.14 28.59 16.49
N PRO A 167 12.66 28.80 17.72
CA PRO A 167 11.97 27.77 18.51
C PRO A 167 10.72 27.21 17.83
N ASP A 168 10.53 25.87 18.00
CA ASP A 168 9.49 25.02 17.38
C ASP A 168 8.05 25.31 17.82
N ASP A 169 7.79 26.36 18.62
CA ASP A 169 6.49 26.57 19.27
C ASP A 169 5.55 27.53 18.53
N ASP A 170 6.00 28.25 17.50
CA ASP A 170 5.16 29.15 16.72
C ASP A 170 4.47 28.43 15.57
N ILE A 171 3.13 28.31 15.65
CA ILE A 171 2.29 27.57 14.69
C ILE A 171 2.31 28.23 13.31
N ASP A 172 2.26 29.57 13.22
CA ASP A 172 2.27 30.27 11.94
C ASP A 172 3.62 30.08 11.24
N ARG A 173 4.71 30.17 11.99
CA ARG A 173 6.06 29.91 11.49
C ARG A 173 6.22 28.45 11.00
N LEU A 174 5.71 27.48 11.74
CA LEU A 174 5.75 26.06 11.31
C LEU A 174 4.94 25.82 10.04
N ARG A 175 3.84 26.52 9.87
CA ARG A 175 3.05 26.46 8.64
C ARG A 175 3.82 27.05 7.46
N ASP A 176 4.53 28.14 7.68
CA ASP A 176 5.39 28.76 6.67
C ASP A 176 6.54 27.85 6.28
N LEU A 177 7.30 27.32 7.26
CA LEU A 177 8.38 26.35 7.04
C LEU A 177 7.89 25.08 6.34
N ALA A 178 6.74 24.53 6.74
CA ALA A 178 6.11 23.35 6.11
C ALA A 178 5.65 23.64 4.67
N SER A 179 5.55 24.90 4.31
CA SER A 179 5.16 25.38 2.98
C SER A 179 6.35 25.82 2.13
N GLU A 180 7.55 25.80 2.67
CA GLU A 180 8.77 26.08 1.91
C GLU A 180 9.07 24.97 0.90
N GLU A 181 9.52 25.37 -0.29
CA GLU A 181 9.77 24.44 -1.39
C GLU A 181 10.72 23.28 -1.04
N PRO A 182 11.82 23.47 -0.29
CA PRO A 182 12.71 22.36 0.09
C PRO A 182 12.04 21.32 1.00
N VAL A 183 11.18 21.73 1.94
CA VAL A 183 10.46 20.79 2.83
C VAL A 183 9.40 20.01 2.04
N ILE A 184 8.70 20.67 1.12
CA ILE A 184 7.75 20.03 0.21
C ILE A 184 8.46 18.94 -0.62
N ARG A 185 9.59 19.30 -1.24
CA ARG A 185 10.40 18.36 -2.04
C ARG A 185 10.90 17.18 -1.21
N LEU A 186 11.35 17.44 0.02
CA LEU A 186 11.81 16.39 0.93
C LEU A 186 10.71 15.37 1.21
N VAL A 187 9.52 15.82 1.63
CA VAL A 187 8.40 14.91 1.95
C VAL A 187 7.95 14.14 0.72
N ASN A 188 7.84 14.79 -0.44
CA ASN A 188 7.49 14.13 -1.70
C ASN A 188 8.53 13.07 -2.08
N LEU A 189 9.82 13.35 -1.91
CA LEU A 189 10.90 12.41 -2.17
C LEU A 189 10.84 11.20 -1.24
N LEU A 190 10.56 11.39 0.06
CA LEU A 190 10.41 10.30 1.02
C LEU A 190 9.26 9.36 0.61
N ILE A 191 8.13 9.93 0.21
CA ILE A 191 6.97 9.15 -0.26
C ILE A 191 7.29 8.44 -1.59
N ALA A 192 7.92 9.13 -2.53
CA ALA A 192 8.27 8.56 -3.82
C ALA A 192 9.26 7.38 -3.68
N ARG A 193 10.28 7.50 -2.84
CA ARG A 193 11.22 6.40 -2.52
C ARG A 193 10.52 5.20 -1.89
N ALA A 194 9.55 5.45 -1.00
CA ALA A 194 8.76 4.38 -0.41
C ALA A 194 7.97 3.61 -1.48
N VAL A 195 7.32 4.31 -2.40
CA VAL A 195 6.58 3.71 -3.53
C VAL A 195 7.53 2.93 -4.45
N GLU A 196 8.68 3.51 -4.83
CA GLU A 196 9.68 2.84 -5.67
C GLU A 196 10.23 1.57 -5.05
N SER A 197 10.50 1.59 -3.75
CA SER A 197 10.95 0.43 -2.98
C SER A 197 9.81 -0.55 -2.64
N ARG A 198 8.58 -0.26 -3.05
CA ARG A 198 7.36 -1.04 -2.77
C ARG A 198 7.13 -1.23 -1.26
N ALA A 199 7.38 -0.17 -0.50
CA ALA A 199 7.09 -0.16 0.91
C ALA A 199 5.57 -0.20 1.15
N SER A 200 5.14 -0.94 2.15
CA SER A 200 3.75 -0.93 2.64
C SER A 200 3.49 0.23 3.59
N ASP A 201 4.50 0.63 4.37
CA ASP A 201 4.38 1.69 5.37
C ASP A 201 5.66 2.54 5.41
N ILE A 202 5.47 3.83 5.69
CA ILE A 202 6.53 4.81 5.99
C ILE A 202 6.37 5.18 7.46
N HIS A 203 7.44 5.03 8.23
CA HIS A 203 7.51 5.46 9.62
C HIS A 203 8.47 6.63 9.74
N ILE A 204 7.99 7.75 10.28
CA ILE A 204 8.78 8.95 10.57
C ILE A 204 8.79 9.10 12.09
N GLU A 205 9.94 8.88 12.68
CA GLU A 205 10.10 8.70 14.12
C GLU A 205 11.08 9.73 14.69
N PRO A 206 10.60 10.64 15.52
CA PRO A 206 11.46 11.62 16.18
C PRO A 206 12.22 10.97 17.34
N PHE A 207 13.54 11.13 17.33
CA PHE A 207 14.43 10.81 18.43
C PHE A 207 15.09 12.10 18.96
N GLN A 208 15.86 12.00 20.03
CA GLN A 208 16.49 13.15 20.66
C GLN A 208 17.41 13.92 19.69
N ASP A 209 18.21 13.20 18.93
CA ASP A 209 19.29 13.72 18.08
C ASP A 209 19.01 13.61 16.57
N ARG A 210 17.94 12.90 16.17
CA ARG A 210 17.66 12.63 14.76
C ARG A 210 16.17 12.46 14.49
N LEU A 211 15.79 12.58 13.22
CA LEU A 211 14.52 12.14 12.67
C LEU A 211 14.78 10.88 11.85
N ALA A 212 14.32 9.71 12.32
CA ALA A 212 14.48 8.48 11.58
C ALA A 212 13.31 8.27 10.62
N VAL A 213 13.60 7.99 9.36
CA VAL A 213 12.62 7.54 8.37
C VAL A 213 12.89 6.08 8.09
N ARG A 214 11.91 5.22 8.34
CA ARG A 214 12.00 3.79 8.08
C ARG A 214 10.90 3.35 7.14
N TYR A 215 11.22 2.45 6.24
CA TYR A 215 10.29 1.86 5.28
C TYR A 215 10.02 0.40 5.64
N ARG A 216 8.76 0.00 5.64
CA ARG A 216 8.41 -1.42 5.74
C ARG A 216 8.34 -2.01 4.34
N ILE A 217 9.33 -2.78 3.96
CA ILE A 217 9.44 -3.43 2.66
C ILE A 217 9.31 -4.93 2.85
N ASP A 218 8.36 -5.54 2.15
CA ASP A 218 8.08 -6.98 2.26
C ASP A 218 7.96 -7.45 3.72
N GLY A 219 7.27 -6.63 4.57
CA GLY A 219 7.02 -6.91 5.99
C GLY A 219 8.18 -6.60 6.94
N VAL A 220 9.37 -6.24 6.44
CA VAL A 220 10.57 -5.94 7.26
C VAL A 220 10.85 -4.43 7.26
N LEU A 221 11.10 -3.87 8.45
CA LEU A 221 11.52 -2.47 8.58
C LEU A 221 12.97 -2.30 8.12
N ARG A 222 13.20 -1.27 7.29
CA ARG A 222 14.53 -0.88 6.81
C ARG A 222 14.76 0.60 7.06
N GLU A 223 15.97 0.94 7.42
CA GLU A 223 16.37 2.34 7.55
C GLU A 223 16.35 3.00 6.17
N GLY A 224 15.78 4.19 6.13
CA GLY A 224 15.77 5.08 5.00
C GLY A 224 16.69 6.29 5.23
N ALA A 225 16.24 7.44 4.74
CA ALA A 225 16.93 8.70 4.95
C ALA A 225 16.88 9.15 6.42
N LEU A 226 17.91 9.85 6.87
CA LEU A 226 18.01 10.46 8.21
C LEU A 226 18.00 11.99 8.07
N PRO A 227 16.83 12.64 8.00
CA PRO A 227 16.76 14.09 8.00
C PRO A 227 17.33 14.66 9.32
N PRO A 228 17.94 15.84 9.29
CA PRO A 228 18.39 16.52 10.52
C PRO A 228 17.23 16.69 11.52
N ALA A 229 17.56 16.56 12.82
CA ALA A 229 16.55 16.63 13.88
C ALA A 229 15.73 17.94 13.87
N ARG A 230 16.33 19.04 13.46
CA ARG A 230 15.67 20.35 13.34
C ARG A 230 14.52 20.38 12.33
N LEU A 231 14.47 19.45 11.35
CA LEU A 231 13.38 19.38 10.35
C LEU A 231 12.14 18.62 10.86
N ARG A 232 12.18 18.06 12.07
CA ARG A 232 11.09 17.26 12.64
C ARG A 232 9.74 17.94 12.53
N ALA A 233 9.64 19.14 13.09
CA ALA A 233 8.39 19.87 13.17
C ALA A 233 7.88 20.27 11.77
N ALA A 234 8.76 20.72 10.87
CA ALA A 234 8.42 21.10 9.51
C ALA A 234 7.93 19.90 8.67
N VAL A 235 8.63 18.78 8.73
CA VAL A 235 8.25 17.54 8.02
C VAL A 235 6.90 17.02 8.50
N VAL A 236 6.69 16.93 9.82
CA VAL A 236 5.41 16.49 10.41
C VAL A 236 4.28 17.45 10.04
N SER A 237 4.51 18.76 10.14
CA SER A 237 3.52 19.79 9.77
C SER A 237 3.15 19.69 8.29
N ARG A 238 4.12 19.46 7.40
CA ARG A 238 3.86 19.25 5.97
C ARG A 238 2.97 18.02 5.73
N ILE A 239 3.25 16.91 6.38
CA ILE A 239 2.43 15.70 6.27
C ILE A 239 1.02 15.95 6.81
N LYS A 240 0.88 16.68 7.93
CA LYS A 240 -0.44 17.08 8.46
C LYS A 240 -1.22 17.96 7.48
N ILE A 241 -0.56 18.92 6.83
CA ILE A 241 -1.18 19.74 5.77
C ILE A 241 -1.70 18.86 4.64
N MET A 242 -0.86 17.95 4.12
CA MET A 242 -1.24 17.04 3.04
C MET A 242 -2.39 16.12 3.45
N ALA A 243 -2.42 15.67 4.71
CA ALA A 243 -3.46 14.79 5.27
C ALA A 243 -4.72 15.54 5.76
N LYS A 244 -4.75 16.87 5.66
CA LYS A 244 -5.81 17.77 6.15
C LYS A 244 -6.05 17.64 7.66
N LEU A 245 -4.96 17.44 8.43
CA LEU A 245 -4.96 17.34 9.88
C LEU A 245 -4.71 18.70 10.53
N ASN A 246 -5.02 18.82 11.82
CA ASN A 246 -4.81 20.04 12.60
C ASN A 246 -3.32 20.17 13.01
N ILE A 247 -2.62 21.17 12.46
CA ILE A 247 -1.21 21.44 12.74
C ILE A 247 -0.99 21.92 14.18
N ALA A 248 -1.95 22.68 14.72
CA ALA A 248 -1.86 23.25 16.06
C ALA A 248 -2.03 22.19 17.17
N GLU A 249 -2.75 21.11 16.93
CA GLU A 249 -2.93 20.04 17.91
C GLU A 249 -1.79 19.01 17.80
N ARG A 250 -0.95 18.93 18.83
CA ARG A 250 0.23 18.05 18.88
C ARG A 250 0.18 17.04 20.03
N ARG A 251 -0.83 17.14 20.89
CA ARG A 251 -0.98 16.35 22.13
C ARG A 251 -1.86 15.14 21.95
N LEU A 252 -2.66 15.11 20.88
CA LEU A 252 -3.62 14.05 20.61
C LEU A 252 -3.28 13.35 19.30
N PRO A 253 -3.47 12.01 19.23
CA PRO A 253 -3.37 11.29 17.97
C PRO A 253 -4.37 11.82 16.95
N GLN A 254 -3.98 11.81 15.67
CA GLN A 254 -4.86 12.21 14.57
C GLN A 254 -4.71 11.22 13.41
N ASP A 255 -5.81 10.97 12.73
CA ASP A 255 -5.89 10.12 11.55
C ASP A 255 -6.34 10.93 10.33
N GLY A 256 -5.71 10.70 9.19
CA GLY A 256 -6.02 11.38 7.95
C GLY A 256 -5.66 10.57 6.71
N ARG A 257 -5.82 11.19 5.55
CA ARG A 257 -5.52 10.56 4.26
C ARG A 257 -4.84 11.54 3.31
N ILE A 258 -3.85 11.04 2.58
CA ILE A 258 -3.19 11.75 1.48
C ILE A 258 -3.48 10.97 0.21
N ARG A 259 -3.91 11.65 -0.85
CA ARG A 259 -3.95 11.11 -2.21
C ARG A 259 -2.80 11.71 -2.99
N ILE A 260 -1.99 10.88 -3.60
CA ILE A 260 -0.83 11.32 -4.39
C ILE A 260 -0.70 10.46 -5.63
N ALA A 261 -0.30 11.08 -6.73
CA ALA A 261 0.07 10.35 -7.92
C ALA A 261 1.59 10.32 -8.05
N ILE A 262 2.14 9.13 -8.27
CA ILE A 262 3.56 8.94 -8.50
C ILE A 262 3.71 8.11 -9.77
N ARG A 263 4.46 8.63 -10.75
CA ARG A 263 4.63 8.00 -12.07
C ARG A 263 3.29 7.62 -12.73
N GLY A 264 2.31 8.51 -12.64
CA GLY A 264 0.98 8.31 -13.24
C GLY A 264 0.07 7.30 -12.56
N ARG A 265 0.49 6.68 -11.43
CA ARG A 265 -0.35 5.80 -10.61
C ARG A 265 -0.85 6.53 -9.38
N ASP A 266 -2.09 6.24 -9.02
CA ASP A 266 -2.73 6.83 -7.85
C ASP A 266 -2.47 5.98 -6.60
N TYR A 267 -1.96 6.63 -5.56
CA TYR A 267 -1.75 6.04 -4.25
C TYR A 267 -2.62 6.76 -3.21
N ASP A 268 -3.18 5.97 -2.31
CA ASP A 268 -3.91 6.47 -1.14
C ASP A 268 -3.04 6.16 0.11
N LEU A 269 -2.64 7.19 0.86
CA LEU A 269 -1.86 6.99 2.07
C LEU A 269 -2.76 7.25 3.27
N ARG A 270 -2.89 6.26 4.16
CA ARG A 270 -3.51 6.46 5.47
C ARG A 270 -2.44 6.97 6.43
N VAL A 271 -2.68 8.12 7.01
CA VAL A 271 -1.75 8.82 7.88
C VAL A 271 -2.26 8.76 9.30
N ALA A 272 -1.44 8.29 10.22
CA ALA A 272 -1.67 8.36 11.65
C ALA A 272 -0.53 9.13 12.32
N THR A 273 -0.87 10.10 13.16
CA THR A 273 0.11 10.82 13.99
C THR A 273 -0.09 10.47 15.46
N VAL A 274 1.00 10.39 16.20
CA VAL A 274 0.98 10.09 17.63
C VAL A 274 2.01 10.94 18.36
N PRO A 275 1.63 11.60 19.47
CA PRO A 275 2.60 12.32 20.29
C PRO A 275 3.59 11.35 20.94
N THR A 276 4.88 11.64 20.83
CA THR A 276 5.96 10.89 21.47
C THR A 276 6.84 11.82 22.31
N LEU A 277 7.79 11.28 23.06
CA LEU A 277 8.69 12.06 23.95
C LEU A 277 9.45 13.16 23.20
N HIS A 278 9.86 12.92 21.95
CA HIS A 278 10.71 13.82 21.18
C HIS A 278 9.98 14.53 20.02
N GLY A 279 8.65 14.55 20.03
CA GLY A 279 7.79 15.14 19.00
C GLY A 279 6.72 14.18 18.51
N GLU A 280 6.02 14.53 17.44
CA GLU A 280 5.00 13.65 16.86
C GLU A 280 5.63 12.62 15.93
N GLY A 281 5.36 11.34 16.18
CA GLY A 281 5.63 10.25 15.25
C GLY A 281 4.54 10.17 14.19
N VAL A 282 4.91 9.82 12.95
CA VAL A 282 3.97 9.64 11.84
C VAL A 282 4.14 8.26 11.22
N THR A 283 3.03 7.59 10.99
CA THR A 283 2.97 6.39 10.18
C THR A 283 2.07 6.64 8.97
N MET A 284 2.58 6.35 7.77
CA MET A 284 1.81 6.44 6.53
C MET A 284 1.74 5.06 5.89
N ARG A 285 0.55 4.46 5.80
CA ARG A 285 0.31 3.21 5.08
C ARG A 285 -0.01 3.51 3.63
N ILE A 286 0.74 2.89 2.72
CA ILE A 286 0.59 3.07 1.28
C ILE A 286 -0.39 2.03 0.74
N LEU A 287 -1.43 2.49 0.06
CA LEU A 287 -2.42 1.66 -0.61
C LEU A 287 -2.33 1.93 -2.12
N ASP A 288 -1.92 0.91 -2.86
CA ASP A 288 -1.91 0.96 -4.33
C ASP A 288 -3.28 0.49 -4.84
N ARG A 289 -4.06 1.41 -5.39
CA ARG A 289 -5.41 1.12 -5.90
C ARG A 289 -5.43 0.23 -7.15
N SER A 290 -4.30 0.08 -7.83
CA SER A 290 -4.19 -0.71 -9.06
C SER A 290 -3.79 -2.18 -8.82
N SER A 291 -3.52 -2.59 -7.58
CA SER A 291 -2.92 -3.88 -7.25
C SER A 291 -3.90 -4.96 -6.78
N LEU A 292 -5.11 -5.03 -7.38
CA LEU A 292 -6.00 -6.16 -7.14
C LEU A 292 -5.35 -7.45 -7.68
N VAL A 293 -5.19 -8.45 -6.81
CA VAL A 293 -4.67 -9.77 -7.20
C VAL A 293 -5.87 -10.68 -7.47
N GLU A 294 -6.04 -11.10 -8.71
CA GLU A 294 -7.15 -11.95 -9.14
C GLU A 294 -6.79 -13.44 -9.13
N ASP A 295 -5.51 -13.78 -9.08
CA ASP A 295 -5.00 -15.14 -9.17
C ASP A 295 -4.48 -15.67 -7.82
N PHE A 296 -5.08 -16.75 -7.34
CA PHE A 296 -4.64 -17.46 -6.13
C PHE A 296 -3.22 -18.02 -6.23
N GLY A 297 -2.73 -18.36 -7.43
CA GLY A 297 -1.35 -18.78 -7.66
C GLY A 297 -0.36 -17.68 -7.33
N VAL A 298 -0.67 -16.44 -7.68
CA VAL A 298 0.13 -15.27 -7.32
C VAL A 298 0.16 -15.05 -5.81
N LEU A 299 -0.95 -15.33 -5.10
CA LEU A 299 -1.00 -15.29 -3.64
C LEU A 299 -0.14 -16.37 -2.98
N GLY A 300 0.22 -17.43 -3.70
CA GLY A 300 1.04 -18.50 -3.20
C GLY A 300 0.28 -19.80 -2.89
N PHE A 301 -0.96 -19.94 -3.35
CA PHE A 301 -1.66 -21.21 -3.23
C PHE A 301 -1.00 -22.29 -4.09
N ARG A 302 -0.74 -23.44 -3.48
CA ARG A 302 -0.35 -24.66 -4.23
C ARG A 302 -1.61 -25.32 -4.79
N PRO A 303 -1.52 -26.08 -5.89
CA PRO A 303 -2.71 -26.63 -6.57
C PRO A 303 -3.62 -27.47 -5.67
N ASP A 304 -3.03 -28.30 -4.80
CA ASP A 304 -3.76 -29.15 -3.86
C ASP A 304 -4.42 -28.37 -2.71
N THR A 305 -3.72 -27.37 -2.17
CA THR A 305 -4.27 -26.44 -1.16
C THR A 305 -5.36 -25.56 -1.76
N LEU A 306 -5.17 -25.08 -3.00
CA LEU A 306 -6.17 -24.30 -3.72
C LEU A 306 -7.44 -25.12 -3.94
N LYS A 307 -7.32 -26.37 -4.42
CA LYS A 307 -8.48 -27.22 -4.60
C LYS A 307 -9.30 -27.33 -3.32
N ARG A 308 -8.64 -27.65 -2.20
CA ARG A 308 -9.30 -27.76 -0.89
C ARG A 308 -9.99 -26.46 -0.46
N TYR A 309 -9.33 -25.31 -0.71
CA TYR A 309 -9.90 -24.01 -0.41
C TYR A 309 -11.13 -23.70 -1.27
N LEU A 310 -11.06 -24.00 -2.58
CA LEU A 310 -12.15 -23.77 -3.51
C LEU A 310 -13.34 -24.73 -3.21
N ASP A 311 -13.11 -25.97 -2.81
CA ASP A 311 -14.16 -26.90 -2.39
C ASP A 311 -14.96 -26.34 -1.19
N LEU A 312 -14.35 -25.54 -0.33
CA LEU A 312 -15.01 -24.85 0.79
C LEU A 312 -15.68 -23.53 0.34
N LEU A 313 -15.05 -22.81 -0.56
CA LEU A 313 -15.53 -21.52 -1.07
C LEU A 313 -16.77 -21.67 -1.97
N ASP A 314 -16.84 -22.76 -2.71
CA ASP A 314 -17.95 -23.07 -3.63
C ASP A 314 -19.16 -23.71 -2.91
N GLN A 315 -19.13 -23.85 -1.57
CA GLN A 315 -20.29 -24.29 -0.78
C GLN A 315 -21.42 -23.26 -0.88
N PRO A 316 -22.68 -23.70 -0.99
CA PRO A 316 -23.81 -22.78 -1.17
C PRO A 316 -24.09 -21.91 0.06
N GLN A 317 -23.75 -22.38 1.26
CA GLN A 317 -23.97 -21.72 2.55
C GLN A 317 -22.95 -22.13 3.58
N GLY A 318 -22.91 -21.41 4.68
CA GLY A 318 -21.99 -21.67 5.79
C GLY A 318 -20.94 -20.59 5.95
N ILE A 319 -19.97 -20.81 6.81
CA ILE A 319 -18.92 -19.83 7.13
C ILE A 319 -17.56 -20.36 6.71
N LEU A 320 -16.85 -19.59 5.92
CA LEU A 320 -15.44 -19.81 5.61
C LEU A 320 -14.62 -18.70 6.28
N LEU A 321 -13.71 -19.11 7.17
CA LEU A 321 -12.87 -18.19 7.92
C LEU A 321 -11.46 -18.11 7.35
N VAL A 322 -10.92 -16.89 7.29
CA VAL A 322 -9.51 -16.66 6.98
C VAL A 322 -8.85 -16.05 8.21
N THR A 323 -7.82 -16.70 8.75
CA THR A 323 -7.17 -16.26 9.98
C THR A 323 -5.68 -16.00 9.81
N GLY A 324 -5.12 -15.25 10.75
CA GLY A 324 -3.71 -14.88 10.82
C GLY A 324 -3.52 -13.51 11.47
N PRO A 325 -2.29 -13.12 11.80
CA PRO A 325 -1.99 -11.80 12.36
C PRO A 325 -2.31 -10.66 11.37
N THR A 326 -2.25 -9.43 11.86
CA THR A 326 -2.33 -8.24 11.01
C THR A 326 -1.20 -8.26 9.96
N GLY A 327 -1.52 -7.93 8.72
CA GLY A 327 -0.54 -7.95 7.63
C GLY A 327 -0.26 -9.35 7.05
N SER A 328 -1.04 -10.38 7.39
CA SER A 328 -0.89 -11.72 6.79
C SER A 328 -1.55 -11.90 5.42
N GLY A 329 -2.18 -10.86 4.87
CA GLY A 329 -2.82 -10.89 3.55
C GLY A 329 -4.27 -11.38 3.54
N LYS A 330 -4.96 -11.47 4.69
CA LYS A 330 -6.35 -11.94 4.81
C LYS A 330 -7.32 -11.22 3.87
N THR A 331 -7.30 -9.89 3.89
CA THR A 331 -8.17 -9.06 3.04
C THR A 331 -7.93 -9.32 1.56
N THR A 332 -6.67 -9.44 1.14
CA THR A 332 -6.32 -9.77 -0.25
C THR A 332 -6.91 -11.12 -0.67
N THR A 333 -6.76 -12.15 0.17
CA THR A 333 -7.35 -13.47 -0.10
C THR A 333 -8.87 -13.44 -0.18
N LEU A 334 -9.53 -12.72 0.75
CA LEU A 334 -10.99 -12.57 0.71
C LEU A 334 -11.45 -11.79 -0.53
N TYR A 335 -10.73 -10.74 -0.92
CA TYR A 335 -11.06 -9.98 -2.12
C TYR A 335 -10.89 -10.83 -3.40
N THR A 336 -9.80 -11.60 -3.51
CA THR A 336 -9.63 -12.57 -4.61
C THR A 336 -10.76 -13.59 -4.63
N SER A 337 -11.22 -14.04 -3.45
CA SER A 337 -12.37 -14.95 -3.33
C SER A 337 -13.68 -14.30 -3.76
N LEU A 338 -13.91 -13.04 -3.37
CA LEU A 338 -15.08 -12.27 -3.81
C LEU A 338 -15.09 -12.06 -5.32
N LEU A 339 -13.95 -11.70 -5.92
CA LEU A 339 -13.83 -11.53 -7.37
C LEU A 339 -14.18 -12.82 -8.13
N ARG A 340 -13.73 -13.98 -7.63
CA ARG A 340 -14.09 -15.28 -8.21
C ARG A 340 -15.59 -15.57 -8.09
N LEU A 341 -16.23 -15.23 -6.96
CA LEU A 341 -17.64 -15.49 -6.69
C LEU A 341 -18.58 -14.47 -7.33
N ASN A 342 -18.05 -13.33 -7.78
CA ASN A 342 -18.81 -12.20 -8.30
C ASN A 342 -19.30 -12.49 -9.72
N THR A 343 -20.52 -13.00 -9.81
CA THR A 343 -21.23 -13.25 -11.08
C THR A 343 -22.53 -12.45 -11.10
N PRO A 344 -23.12 -12.18 -12.29
CA PRO A 344 -24.38 -11.43 -12.39
C PRO A 344 -25.56 -12.03 -11.61
N GLU A 345 -25.51 -13.33 -11.32
CA GLU A 345 -26.56 -14.07 -10.61
C GLU A 345 -26.44 -13.99 -9.10
N LYS A 346 -25.29 -13.50 -8.56
CA LYS A 346 -25.02 -13.48 -7.12
C LYS A 346 -24.97 -12.06 -6.56
N LYS A 347 -25.72 -11.83 -5.51
CA LYS A 347 -25.72 -10.57 -4.79
C LYS A 347 -24.74 -10.62 -3.61
N ILE A 348 -23.67 -9.83 -3.69
CA ILE A 348 -22.59 -9.81 -2.71
C ILE A 348 -22.62 -8.51 -1.91
N PHE A 349 -22.54 -8.64 -0.58
CA PHE A 349 -22.32 -7.53 0.33
C PHE A 349 -21.06 -7.72 1.16
N THR A 350 -20.38 -6.60 1.45
CA THR A 350 -19.30 -6.59 2.43
C THR A 350 -19.56 -5.59 3.54
N VAL A 351 -19.03 -5.87 4.74
CA VAL A 351 -18.99 -4.97 5.88
C VAL A 351 -17.54 -4.83 6.34
N GLU A 352 -16.98 -3.64 6.29
CA GLU A 352 -15.53 -3.42 6.42
C GLU A 352 -15.18 -2.22 7.29
N ASP A 353 -14.03 -2.25 7.94
CA ASP A 353 -13.50 -1.17 8.78
C ASP A 353 -11.99 -0.94 8.54
N PRO A 354 -11.64 -0.06 7.60
CA PRO A 354 -12.46 0.49 6.54
C PRO A 354 -12.39 -0.35 5.24
N ILE A 355 -13.10 0.06 4.18
CA ILE A 355 -12.94 -0.50 2.83
C ILE A 355 -11.53 -0.20 2.32
N GLU A 356 -10.80 -1.24 1.88
CA GLU A 356 -9.44 -1.11 1.36
C GLU A 356 -9.44 -0.70 -0.12
N TYR A 357 -10.19 -1.41 -0.96
CA TYR A 357 -10.35 -1.17 -2.39
C TYR A 357 -11.82 -1.28 -2.78
N GLN A 358 -12.21 -0.56 -3.82
CA GLN A 358 -13.52 -0.73 -4.43
C GLN A 358 -13.51 -1.96 -5.35
N LEU A 359 -14.50 -2.83 -5.17
CA LEU A 359 -14.74 -4.00 -6.02
C LEU A 359 -15.98 -3.72 -6.87
N ASP A 360 -15.81 -3.77 -8.18
CA ASP A 360 -16.93 -3.62 -9.09
C ASP A 360 -17.91 -4.80 -8.93
N GLY A 361 -19.21 -4.52 -8.97
CA GLY A 361 -20.26 -5.52 -8.77
C GLY A 361 -20.50 -5.96 -7.31
N VAL A 362 -19.75 -5.44 -6.33
CA VAL A 362 -19.87 -5.76 -4.90
C VAL A 362 -20.43 -4.57 -4.11
N ASN A 363 -21.44 -4.80 -3.28
CA ASN A 363 -22.01 -3.78 -2.42
C ASN A 363 -21.19 -3.68 -1.11
N GLN A 364 -20.31 -2.70 -1.03
CA GLN A 364 -19.40 -2.54 0.11
C GLN A 364 -19.93 -1.51 1.09
N VAL A 365 -20.06 -1.87 2.37
CA VAL A 365 -20.55 -1.01 3.45
C VAL A 365 -19.44 -0.78 4.47
N GLN A 366 -19.12 0.48 4.71
CA GLN A 366 -18.10 0.84 5.72
C GLN A 366 -18.73 1.10 7.07
N VAL A 367 -18.15 0.50 8.12
CA VAL A 367 -18.45 0.74 9.52
C VAL A 367 -18.20 2.22 9.89
N LYS A 368 -19.10 2.82 10.67
CA LYS A 368 -19.00 4.20 11.17
C LYS A 368 -19.42 4.27 12.62
N PRO A 369 -18.52 3.98 13.60
CA PRO A 369 -18.85 3.93 15.02
C PRO A 369 -19.42 5.24 15.56
N GLN A 370 -19.02 6.39 14.99
CA GLN A 370 -19.48 7.73 15.41
C GLN A 370 -21.00 7.90 15.32
N ILE A 371 -21.64 7.17 14.40
CA ILE A 371 -23.11 7.17 14.24
C ILE A 371 -23.73 5.82 14.64
N LYS A 372 -23.01 5.00 15.43
CA LYS A 372 -23.42 3.67 15.90
C LYS A 372 -23.64 2.65 14.76
N LEU A 373 -23.09 2.87 13.59
CA LEU A 373 -23.14 1.94 12.46
C LEU A 373 -22.03 0.90 12.63
N THR A 374 -22.29 -0.14 13.44
CA THR A 374 -21.36 -1.22 13.79
C THR A 374 -21.46 -2.40 12.84
N PHE A 375 -20.52 -3.36 12.92
CA PHE A 375 -20.58 -4.62 12.16
C PHE A 375 -21.92 -5.35 12.37
N ALA A 376 -22.33 -5.56 13.61
CA ALA A 376 -23.55 -6.30 13.94
C ALA A 376 -24.81 -5.58 13.41
N GLU A 377 -24.92 -4.25 13.55
CA GLU A 377 -26.06 -3.47 13.06
C GLU A 377 -26.20 -3.52 11.54
N ILE A 378 -25.08 -3.39 10.84
CA ILE A 378 -25.04 -3.50 9.37
C ILE A 378 -25.49 -4.90 8.97
N LEU A 379 -24.90 -5.95 9.55
CA LEU A 379 -25.23 -7.34 9.22
C LEU A 379 -26.73 -7.66 9.39
N ARG A 380 -27.33 -7.25 10.53
CA ARG A 380 -28.79 -7.42 10.75
C ARG A 380 -29.62 -6.76 9.64
N THR A 381 -29.15 -5.65 9.12
CA THR A 381 -29.83 -4.94 8.04
C THR A 381 -29.65 -5.67 6.71
N LEU A 382 -28.43 -6.14 6.42
CA LEU A 382 -28.11 -6.82 5.16
C LEU A 382 -28.91 -8.10 4.94
N LEU A 383 -29.26 -8.84 6.01
CA LEU A 383 -30.11 -10.04 5.90
C LEU A 383 -31.49 -9.75 5.27
N ARG A 384 -31.95 -8.51 5.30
CA ARG A 384 -33.21 -8.08 4.64
C ARG A 384 -33.01 -7.58 3.21
N HIS A 385 -31.76 -7.57 2.72
CA HIS A 385 -31.42 -7.15 1.35
C HIS A 385 -31.24 -8.31 0.38
N ASN A 386 -31.60 -9.53 0.81
CA ASN A 386 -31.51 -10.75 0.02
C ASN A 386 -30.12 -10.99 -0.59
N PRO A 387 -29.06 -11.02 0.22
CA PRO A 387 -27.70 -11.35 -0.25
C PRO A 387 -27.58 -12.85 -0.49
N ASP A 388 -26.69 -13.26 -1.40
CA ASP A 388 -26.24 -14.65 -1.53
C ASP A 388 -24.95 -14.85 -0.73
N ILE A 389 -24.07 -13.84 -0.76
CA ILE A 389 -22.76 -13.87 -0.13
C ILE A 389 -22.57 -12.62 0.73
N ILE A 390 -22.08 -12.83 1.95
CA ILE A 390 -21.76 -11.75 2.89
C ILE A 390 -20.30 -11.88 3.31
N MET A 391 -19.50 -10.82 3.13
CA MET A 391 -18.17 -10.75 3.70
C MET A 391 -18.17 -9.81 4.92
N VAL A 392 -17.74 -10.32 6.06
CA VAL A 392 -17.53 -9.55 7.29
C VAL A 392 -16.04 -9.35 7.47
N GLY A 393 -15.56 -8.12 7.43
CA GLY A 393 -14.13 -7.80 7.49
C GLY A 393 -13.43 -8.53 8.63
N GLU A 394 -14.04 -8.56 9.81
CA GLU A 394 -13.55 -9.33 10.95
C GLU A 394 -14.66 -9.61 11.98
N MET A 395 -14.53 -10.71 12.71
CA MET A 395 -15.34 -11.03 13.87
C MET A 395 -14.51 -10.83 15.14
N ARG A 396 -14.81 -9.75 15.91
CA ARG A 396 -14.08 -9.42 17.15
C ARG A 396 -14.86 -9.78 18.40
N ASP A 397 -16.18 -9.83 18.32
CA ASP A 397 -17.11 -9.96 19.43
C ASP A 397 -18.21 -10.98 19.16
N PHE A 398 -18.86 -11.41 20.23
CA PHE A 398 -19.96 -12.38 20.20
C PHE A 398 -21.13 -11.91 19.34
N GLU A 399 -21.49 -10.62 19.42
CA GLU A 399 -22.65 -10.08 18.71
C GLU A 399 -22.50 -10.20 17.19
N THR A 400 -21.33 -9.83 16.66
CA THR A 400 -21.00 -9.97 15.24
C THR A 400 -20.97 -11.44 14.82
N ALA A 401 -20.35 -12.31 15.62
CA ALA A 401 -20.28 -13.75 15.37
C ALA A 401 -21.68 -14.38 15.34
N GLN A 402 -22.55 -14.01 16.28
CA GLN A 402 -23.92 -14.54 16.37
C GLN A 402 -24.74 -14.19 15.12
N VAL A 403 -24.66 -12.94 14.63
CA VAL A 403 -25.40 -12.53 13.42
C VAL A 403 -24.84 -13.21 12.17
N ALA A 404 -23.51 -13.39 12.07
CA ALA A 404 -22.86 -14.12 10.99
C ALA A 404 -23.30 -15.60 10.93
N ILE A 405 -23.41 -16.24 12.11
CA ILE A 405 -23.91 -17.62 12.25
C ILE A 405 -25.38 -17.70 11.82
N GLN A 406 -26.21 -16.77 12.24
CA GLN A 406 -27.62 -16.71 11.80
C GLN A 406 -27.72 -16.57 10.28
N ALA A 407 -26.89 -15.73 9.67
CA ALA A 407 -26.82 -15.62 8.21
C ALA A 407 -26.50 -16.98 7.56
N ALA A 408 -25.51 -17.70 8.07
CA ALA A 408 -25.11 -19.01 7.55
C ALA A 408 -26.23 -20.06 7.72
N LEU A 409 -26.94 -20.07 8.86
CA LEU A 409 -28.07 -20.96 9.12
C LEU A 409 -29.27 -20.68 8.20
N THR A 410 -29.41 -19.44 7.74
CA THR A 410 -30.51 -19.01 6.84
C THR A 410 -30.15 -19.11 5.35
N GLY A 411 -29.04 -19.78 5.00
CA GLY A 411 -28.74 -20.14 3.62
C GLY A 411 -27.71 -19.24 2.93
N HIS A 412 -26.99 -18.38 3.66
CA HIS A 412 -26.00 -17.48 3.07
C HIS A 412 -24.58 -18.05 3.18
N LEU A 413 -23.73 -17.79 2.20
CA LEU A 413 -22.30 -17.98 2.34
C LEU A 413 -21.69 -16.77 3.03
N VAL A 414 -21.04 -17.00 4.18
CA VAL A 414 -20.39 -15.95 4.97
C VAL A 414 -18.87 -16.13 4.91
N LEU A 415 -18.17 -15.09 4.48
CA LEU A 415 -16.72 -15.02 4.52
C LEU A 415 -16.30 -14.05 5.63
N SER A 416 -15.34 -14.44 6.46
CA SER A 416 -14.87 -13.52 7.51
C SER A 416 -13.43 -13.79 7.94
N THR A 417 -12.90 -12.89 8.81
CA THR A 417 -11.57 -13.08 9.39
C THR A 417 -11.59 -13.18 10.90
N LEU A 418 -10.58 -13.90 11.41
CA LEU A 418 -10.23 -13.96 12.82
C LEU A 418 -8.73 -13.62 12.99
N HIS A 419 -8.31 -13.44 14.24
CA HIS A 419 -6.92 -13.24 14.62
C HIS A 419 -6.46 -14.40 15.51
N THR A 420 -6.10 -15.52 14.87
CA THR A 420 -5.51 -16.70 15.54
C THR A 420 -4.24 -17.14 14.84
N ASN A 421 -3.41 -17.92 15.51
CA ASN A 421 -2.11 -18.33 15.00
C ASN A 421 -2.21 -19.46 13.97
N ASN A 422 -3.20 -20.36 14.09
CA ASN A 422 -3.44 -21.48 13.20
C ASN A 422 -4.94 -21.72 12.98
N ALA A 423 -5.27 -22.62 12.06
CA ALA A 423 -6.66 -22.88 11.67
C ALA A 423 -7.46 -23.53 12.81
N ALA A 424 -6.90 -24.53 13.48
CA ALA A 424 -7.58 -25.23 14.57
C ALA A 424 -7.88 -24.29 15.77
N GLY A 425 -6.96 -23.37 16.07
CA GLY A 425 -7.17 -22.35 17.13
C GLY A 425 -8.31 -21.38 16.85
N SER A 426 -8.74 -21.24 15.60
CA SER A 426 -9.90 -20.42 15.25
C SER A 426 -11.22 -20.99 15.78
N ILE A 427 -11.31 -22.30 15.85
CA ILE A 427 -12.48 -22.99 16.43
C ILE A 427 -12.59 -22.64 17.90
N ASN A 428 -11.50 -22.82 18.65
CA ASN A 428 -11.48 -22.46 20.08
C ASN A 428 -11.76 -20.97 20.29
N ARG A 429 -11.26 -20.09 19.40
CA ARG A 429 -11.53 -18.66 19.50
C ARG A 429 -13.02 -18.34 19.41
N LEU A 430 -13.78 -19.03 18.54
CA LEU A 430 -15.24 -18.87 18.49
C LEU A 430 -15.90 -19.35 19.80
N LEU A 431 -15.47 -20.48 20.35
CA LEU A 431 -15.96 -20.99 21.63
C LEU A 431 -15.64 -20.02 22.80
N ASP A 432 -14.43 -19.45 22.81
CA ASP A 432 -14.02 -18.42 23.79
C ASP A 432 -14.88 -17.15 23.68
N MET A 433 -15.34 -16.81 22.48
CA MET A 433 -16.29 -15.72 22.25
C MET A 433 -17.72 -16.07 22.69
N LYS A 434 -17.94 -17.26 23.31
CA LYS A 434 -19.24 -17.76 23.81
C LYS A 434 -20.20 -18.19 22.71
N VAL A 435 -19.69 -18.52 21.53
CA VAL A 435 -20.49 -19.19 20.50
C VAL A 435 -20.66 -20.65 20.90
N ASP A 436 -21.90 -21.15 20.87
CA ASP A 436 -22.19 -22.54 21.20
C ASP A 436 -21.53 -23.51 20.20
N ASP A 437 -20.99 -24.61 20.70
CA ASP A 437 -20.24 -25.62 19.92
C ASP A 437 -21.09 -26.24 18.80
N TYR A 438 -22.39 -26.50 19.05
CA TYR A 438 -23.29 -27.01 18.02
C TYR A 438 -23.54 -26.00 16.89
N LEU A 439 -23.48 -24.69 17.16
CA LEU A 439 -23.58 -23.63 16.15
C LEU A 439 -22.30 -23.59 15.30
N VAL A 440 -21.13 -23.63 15.93
CA VAL A 440 -19.85 -23.69 15.23
C VAL A 440 -19.80 -24.91 14.29
N THR A 441 -20.16 -26.08 14.81
CA THR A 441 -20.11 -27.34 14.04
C THR A 441 -21.15 -27.42 12.93
N SER A 442 -22.28 -26.73 13.04
CA SER A 442 -23.33 -26.72 12.00
C SER A 442 -23.12 -25.66 10.94
N THR A 443 -22.37 -24.59 11.19
CA THR A 443 -22.26 -23.44 10.29
C THR A 443 -20.87 -23.26 9.69
N VAL A 444 -19.79 -23.57 10.41
CA VAL A 444 -18.44 -23.40 9.88
C VAL A 444 -18.09 -24.55 8.94
N ASN A 445 -17.81 -24.21 7.66
CA ASN A 445 -17.38 -25.17 6.65
C ASN A 445 -15.88 -25.45 6.74
N GLY A 446 -15.10 -24.40 7.01
CA GLY A 446 -13.66 -24.52 7.11
C GLY A 446 -12.96 -23.25 7.58
N VAL A 447 -11.70 -23.39 7.88
CA VAL A 447 -10.82 -22.31 8.31
C VAL A 447 -9.52 -22.39 7.52
N MET A 448 -9.11 -21.27 6.95
CA MET A 448 -7.80 -21.11 6.34
C MET A 448 -6.94 -20.21 7.21
N ALA A 449 -5.78 -20.68 7.65
CA ALA A 449 -4.79 -19.83 8.28
C ALA A 449 -3.66 -19.50 7.31
N GLN A 450 -3.16 -18.26 7.38
CA GLN A 450 -2.10 -17.80 6.50
C GLN A 450 -1.12 -16.82 7.17
N ARG A 451 0.12 -16.86 6.68
CA ARG A 451 1.18 -15.90 6.98
C ARG A 451 1.93 -15.56 5.70
N LEU A 452 2.63 -14.42 5.68
CA LEU A 452 3.42 -14.01 4.52
C LEU A 452 4.91 -14.29 4.74
N VAL A 453 5.51 -14.96 3.74
CA VAL A 453 6.96 -15.13 3.59
C VAL A 453 7.44 -14.28 2.41
N ARG A 454 8.68 -13.80 2.47
CA ARG A 454 9.29 -13.08 1.35
C ARG A 454 9.63 -14.07 0.22
N ARG A 455 9.38 -13.66 -1.02
CA ARG A 455 9.80 -14.41 -2.20
C ARG A 455 11.28 -14.16 -2.47
N LEU A 456 12.01 -15.22 -2.80
CA LEU A 456 13.37 -15.09 -3.31
C LEU A 456 13.41 -14.31 -4.62
N CYS A 457 14.39 -13.45 -4.75
CA CYS A 457 14.64 -12.74 -6.00
C CYS A 457 15.13 -13.72 -7.07
N GLU A 458 14.38 -13.86 -8.16
CA GLU A 458 14.70 -14.79 -9.24
C GLU A 458 16.04 -14.50 -9.92
N GLN A 459 16.47 -13.23 -9.92
CA GLN A 459 17.71 -12.81 -10.57
C GLN A 459 18.97 -13.17 -9.78
N CYS A 460 18.87 -13.25 -8.43
CA CYS A 460 20.08 -13.43 -7.62
C CYS A 460 20.05 -14.63 -6.66
N ARG A 461 18.93 -15.39 -6.59
CA ARG A 461 18.89 -16.61 -5.77
C ARG A 461 19.93 -17.61 -6.26
N LYS A 462 20.64 -18.26 -5.33
CA LYS A 462 21.63 -19.30 -5.65
C LYS A 462 21.21 -20.65 -5.08
N PRO A 463 21.23 -21.72 -5.88
CA PRO A 463 20.97 -23.05 -5.38
C PRO A 463 22.11 -23.53 -4.48
N ARG A 464 21.76 -24.22 -3.40
CA ARG A 464 22.68 -24.95 -2.54
C ARG A 464 22.14 -26.34 -2.21
N GLN A 465 23.01 -27.31 -2.05
CA GLN A 465 22.63 -28.62 -1.54
C GLN A 465 22.34 -28.52 -0.03
N ALA A 466 21.22 -29.07 0.41
CA ALA A 466 20.89 -29.13 1.83
C ALA A 466 21.76 -30.16 2.54
N LEU A 467 22.30 -29.81 3.68
CA LEU A 467 23.06 -30.70 4.53
C LEU A 467 22.12 -31.78 5.12
N PRO A 468 22.57 -33.05 5.26
CA PRO A 468 21.75 -34.13 5.83
C PRO A 468 21.15 -33.76 7.21
N GLU A 469 21.94 -33.11 8.06
CA GLU A 469 21.48 -32.65 9.38
C GLU A 469 20.34 -31.63 9.29
N LEU A 470 20.36 -30.76 8.29
CA LEU A 470 19.29 -29.76 8.05
C LEU A 470 18.02 -30.47 7.57
N ILE A 471 18.15 -31.46 6.70
CA ILE A 471 17.04 -32.26 6.19
C ILE A 471 16.30 -32.97 7.33
N GLU A 472 17.05 -33.60 8.22
CA GLU A 472 16.50 -34.30 9.40
C GLU A 472 15.84 -33.29 10.36
N ARG A 473 16.58 -32.26 10.73
CA ARG A 473 16.14 -31.24 11.70
C ARG A 473 14.87 -30.50 11.27
N MET A 474 14.71 -30.26 9.96
CA MET A 474 13.56 -29.58 9.41
C MET A 474 12.42 -30.50 9.00
N GLY A 475 12.60 -31.83 9.10
CA GLY A 475 11.60 -32.80 8.67
C GLY A 475 11.30 -32.74 7.17
N LEU A 476 12.31 -32.50 6.34
CA LEU A 476 12.14 -32.37 4.89
C LEU A 476 11.91 -33.72 4.19
N ARG A 477 12.42 -34.83 4.74
CA ARG A 477 12.35 -36.17 4.09
C ARG A 477 10.96 -36.55 3.58
N PRO A 478 9.88 -36.46 4.37
CA PRO A 478 8.54 -36.83 3.91
C PRO A 478 8.02 -35.93 2.78
N LEU A 479 8.55 -34.68 2.68
CA LEU A 479 8.11 -33.69 1.72
C LEU A 479 8.86 -33.76 0.38
N MET A 480 9.99 -34.47 0.34
CA MET A 480 10.88 -34.48 -0.83
C MET A 480 10.34 -35.31 -2.00
N ASN A 481 9.53 -36.36 -1.74
CA ASN A 481 8.95 -37.22 -2.77
C ASN A 481 9.99 -37.70 -3.85
N GLY A 482 11.22 -38.00 -3.43
CA GLY A 482 12.31 -38.42 -4.35
C GLY A 482 12.98 -37.25 -5.12
N ARG A 483 12.67 -35.99 -4.81
CA ARG A 483 13.37 -34.84 -5.39
C ARG A 483 14.73 -34.62 -4.72
N ASP A 484 15.64 -34.01 -5.46
CA ASP A 484 16.91 -33.51 -4.91
C ASP A 484 16.69 -32.47 -3.81
N THR A 485 17.54 -32.46 -2.81
CA THR A 485 17.52 -31.53 -1.67
C THR A 485 18.18 -30.21 -2.00
N THR A 486 17.75 -29.58 -3.08
CA THR A 486 18.22 -28.26 -3.43
C THR A 486 17.41 -27.20 -2.68
N LEU A 487 18.07 -26.39 -1.90
CA LEU A 487 17.55 -25.17 -1.28
C LEU A 487 18.16 -23.95 -1.98
N TYR A 488 17.68 -22.78 -1.66
CA TYR A 488 18.16 -21.55 -2.30
C TYR A 488 18.49 -20.49 -1.27
N ASP A 489 19.60 -19.77 -1.50
CA ASP A 489 20.06 -18.67 -0.67
C ASP A 489 19.66 -17.32 -1.29
N ALA A 490 19.32 -16.36 -0.41
CA ALA A 490 19.09 -14.98 -0.76
C ALA A 490 20.42 -14.23 -0.85
N VAL A 491 20.87 -13.83 -2.04
CA VAL A 491 22.19 -13.20 -2.23
C VAL A 491 22.10 -11.68 -2.20
N GLY A 492 21.24 -11.10 -3.03
CA GLY A 492 21.11 -9.66 -3.23
C GLY A 492 21.64 -9.20 -4.59
N CYS A 493 20.92 -8.28 -5.22
CA CYS A 493 21.27 -7.58 -6.46
C CYS A 493 20.50 -6.26 -6.55
N ASP A 494 20.76 -5.45 -7.56
CA ASP A 494 20.09 -4.15 -7.75
C ASP A 494 18.57 -4.30 -7.89
N ALA A 495 18.07 -5.33 -8.59
CA ALA A 495 16.63 -5.56 -8.77
C ALA A 495 15.86 -5.85 -7.47
N CYS A 496 16.54 -6.31 -6.43
CA CYS A 496 15.97 -6.51 -5.10
C CYS A 496 16.52 -5.56 -4.03
N HIS A 497 17.21 -4.49 -4.44
CA HIS A 497 17.87 -3.54 -3.55
C HIS A 497 18.77 -4.26 -2.51
N SER A 498 19.60 -5.18 -2.98
CA SER A 498 20.55 -6.00 -2.19
C SER A 498 19.91 -6.83 -1.08
N THR A 499 18.59 -7.08 -1.13
CA THR A 499 17.88 -7.84 -0.10
C THR A 499 17.88 -9.34 -0.30
N GLY A 500 18.07 -9.79 -1.54
CA GLY A 500 17.87 -11.19 -1.93
C GLY A 500 16.40 -11.61 -2.06
N TYR A 501 15.45 -10.71 -1.73
CA TYR A 501 14.00 -10.98 -1.78
C TYR A 501 13.26 -9.92 -2.58
N ARG A 502 12.15 -10.33 -3.22
CA ARG A 502 11.31 -9.41 -3.99
C ARG A 502 9.84 -9.85 -3.94
N GLY A 503 9.05 -9.13 -3.15
CA GLY A 503 7.63 -9.42 -2.92
C GLY A 503 7.39 -10.50 -1.87
N GLN A 504 6.13 -10.82 -1.66
CA GLN A 504 5.68 -11.77 -0.65
C GLN A 504 4.75 -12.82 -1.27
N MET A 505 4.60 -13.93 -0.57
CA MET A 505 3.59 -14.96 -0.84
C MET A 505 3.07 -15.52 0.47
N ALA A 506 1.85 -16.05 0.47
CA ALA A 506 1.30 -16.70 1.63
C ALA A 506 1.91 -18.12 1.82
N VAL A 507 2.08 -18.52 3.07
CA VAL A 507 2.11 -19.91 3.51
C VAL A 507 0.78 -20.22 4.17
N ILE A 508 0.15 -21.33 3.82
CA ILE A 508 -1.27 -21.56 3.99
C ILE A 508 -1.52 -22.95 4.58
N GLU A 509 -2.46 -23.02 5.51
CA GLU A 509 -3.08 -24.28 5.93
C GLU A 509 -4.60 -24.15 5.82
N VAL A 510 -5.27 -25.20 5.36
CA VAL A 510 -6.73 -25.22 5.18
C VAL A 510 -7.31 -26.42 5.93
N LEU A 511 -8.07 -26.12 6.96
CA LEU A 511 -8.82 -27.06 7.78
C LEU A 511 -10.28 -27.07 7.31
N ALA A 512 -10.74 -28.22 6.81
CA ALA A 512 -12.16 -28.46 6.54
C ALA A 512 -12.82 -29.08 7.79
N LEU A 513 -13.99 -28.63 8.16
CA LEU A 513 -14.73 -29.21 9.28
C LEU A 513 -15.41 -30.52 8.85
N SER A 514 -14.63 -31.62 8.83
CA SER A 514 -15.14 -32.98 8.62
C SER A 514 -16.00 -33.46 9.82
N ASP A 515 -16.74 -34.53 9.63
CA ASP A 515 -17.53 -35.13 10.71
C ASP A 515 -16.67 -35.60 11.89
N ALA A 516 -15.42 -36.03 11.63
CA ALA A 516 -14.49 -36.36 12.70
C ALA A 516 -14.10 -35.13 13.52
N ILE A 517 -13.77 -34.03 12.84
CA ILE A 517 -13.42 -32.75 13.50
C ILE A 517 -14.61 -32.18 14.24
N ARG A 518 -15.84 -32.22 13.65
CA ARG A 518 -17.08 -31.77 14.33
C ARG A 518 -17.30 -32.51 15.66
N ARG A 519 -17.08 -33.84 15.69
CA ARG A 519 -17.18 -34.62 16.93
C ARG A 519 -16.15 -34.20 17.97
N LEU A 520 -14.91 -33.89 17.56
CA LEU A 520 -13.89 -33.39 18.47
C LEU A 520 -14.27 -32.05 19.07
N VAL A 521 -14.82 -31.15 18.27
CA VAL A 521 -15.30 -29.82 18.74
C VAL A 521 -16.41 -29.98 19.77
N LEU A 522 -17.42 -30.83 19.50
CA LEU A 522 -18.51 -31.13 20.45
C LEU A 522 -18.04 -31.80 21.74
N ASN A 523 -16.91 -32.53 21.68
CA ASN A 523 -16.28 -33.13 22.85
C ASN A 523 -15.26 -32.19 23.53
N HIS A 524 -15.17 -30.93 23.13
CA HIS A 524 -14.22 -29.94 23.64
C HIS A 524 -12.76 -30.41 23.61
N ALA A 525 -12.37 -31.13 22.53
CA ALA A 525 -11.01 -31.63 22.34
C ALA A 525 -9.99 -30.49 22.25
N GLU A 526 -8.75 -30.78 22.65
CA GLU A 526 -7.66 -29.80 22.55
C GLU A 526 -7.32 -29.45 21.09
N VAL A 527 -6.85 -28.23 20.86
CA VAL A 527 -6.41 -27.73 19.54
C VAL A 527 -5.46 -28.70 18.84
N ARG A 528 -4.53 -29.32 19.60
CA ARG A 528 -3.56 -30.26 19.06
C ARG A 528 -4.19 -31.52 18.50
N GLU A 529 -5.26 -32.01 19.11
CA GLU A 529 -5.98 -33.18 18.65
C GLU A 529 -6.76 -32.87 17.37
N ILE A 530 -7.44 -31.74 17.31
CA ILE A 530 -8.10 -31.25 16.09
C ILE A 530 -7.10 -31.12 14.96
N GLN A 531 -5.94 -30.51 15.21
CA GLN A 531 -4.87 -30.35 14.22
C GLN A 531 -4.33 -31.71 13.75
N ARG A 532 -4.12 -32.67 14.66
CA ARG A 532 -3.65 -34.03 14.32
C ARG A 532 -4.61 -34.73 13.36
N VAL A 533 -5.92 -34.72 13.69
CA VAL A 533 -6.93 -35.36 12.82
C VAL A 533 -7.03 -34.63 11.48
N ALA A 534 -6.97 -33.30 11.46
CA ALA A 534 -6.96 -32.54 10.22
C ALA A 534 -5.76 -32.89 9.33
N MET A 535 -4.57 -33.13 9.92
CA MET A 535 -3.39 -33.56 9.19
C MET A 535 -3.54 -35.01 8.66
N GLU A 536 -4.14 -35.91 9.42
CA GLU A 536 -4.48 -37.26 8.96
C GLU A 536 -5.45 -37.27 7.78
N GLU A 537 -6.37 -36.30 7.75
CA GLU A 537 -7.27 -36.03 6.61
C GLU A 537 -6.60 -35.25 5.46
N GLY A 538 -5.29 -35.03 5.54
CA GLY A 538 -4.45 -34.46 4.50
C GLY A 538 -4.32 -32.93 4.56
N MET A 539 -4.65 -32.26 5.67
CA MET A 539 -4.25 -30.87 5.88
C MET A 539 -2.72 -30.77 5.97
N ARG A 540 -2.13 -29.82 5.30
CA ARG A 540 -0.74 -29.42 5.55
C ARG A 540 -0.72 -28.19 6.45
N THR A 541 0.19 -28.20 7.42
CA THR A 541 0.44 -27.03 8.25
C THR A 541 1.12 -25.93 7.45
N MET A 542 1.02 -24.67 7.89
CA MET A 542 1.75 -23.55 7.27
C MET A 542 3.27 -23.81 7.22
N TYR A 543 3.82 -24.49 8.22
CA TYR A 543 5.22 -24.91 8.24
C TYR A 543 5.55 -25.86 7.08
N GLN A 544 4.76 -26.91 6.89
CA GLN A 544 4.96 -27.87 5.79
C GLN A 544 4.77 -27.21 4.41
N ASP A 545 3.76 -26.37 4.25
CA ASP A 545 3.55 -25.61 3.01
C ASP A 545 4.73 -24.67 2.72
N GLY A 546 5.26 -24.00 3.75
CA GLY A 546 6.44 -23.16 3.64
C GLY A 546 7.69 -23.94 3.24
N LEU A 547 7.92 -25.12 3.84
CA LEU A 547 9.05 -25.98 3.47
C LEU A 547 8.98 -26.48 2.02
N LEU A 548 7.79 -26.82 1.53
CA LEU A 548 7.59 -27.15 0.12
C LEU A 548 7.94 -25.99 -0.80
N LYS A 549 7.56 -24.76 -0.44
CA LYS A 549 7.92 -23.53 -1.17
C LYS A 549 9.42 -23.24 -1.12
N ALA A 550 10.09 -23.59 -0.02
CA ALA A 550 11.54 -23.49 0.07
C ALA A 550 12.25 -24.51 -0.84
N LEU A 551 11.75 -25.74 -0.93
CA LEU A 551 12.23 -26.76 -1.87
C LEU A 551 11.99 -26.37 -3.34
N ASP A 552 10.88 -25.68 -3.64
CA ASP A 552 10.59 -25.14 -4.97
C ASP A 552 11.44 -23.88 -5.30
N GLY A 553 12.25 -23.37 -4.36
CA GLY A 553 13.09 -22.18 -4.54
C GLY A 553 12.30 -20.87 -4.56
N SER A 554 11.08 -20.85 -4.03
CA SER A 554 10.24 -19.67 -3.96
C SER A 554 10.55 -18.79 -2.74
N THR A 555 11.05 -19.39 -1.65
CA THR A 555 11.46 -18.72 -0.40
C THR A 555 12.63 -19.45 0.24
N THR A 556 13.09 -19.02 1.40
CA THR A 556 14.13 -19.71 2.17
C THR A 556 13.55 -20.41 3.41
N VAL A 557 14.27 -21.40 3.94
CA VAL A 557 13.90 -22.07 5.19
C VAL A 557 13.89 -21.08 6.36
N GLU A 558 14.79 -20.13 6.38
CA GLU A 558 14.89 -19.08 7.40
C GLU A 558 13.62 -18.20 7.43
N GLU A 559 13.09 -17.85 6.26
CA GLU A 559 11.82 -17.11 6.17
C GLU A 559 10.63 -17.95 6.67
N VAL A 560 10.58 -19.22 6.34
CA VAL A 560 9.54 -20.12 6.87
C VAL A 560 9.61 -20.16 8.39
N LEU A 561 10.80 -20.40 8.96
CA LEU A 561 11.01 -20.42 10.41
C LEU A 561 10.65 -19.10 11.07
N ARG A 562 10.96 -17.96 10.43
CA ARG A 562 10.64 -16.64 10.97
C ARG A 562 9.15 -16.45 11.24
N VAL A 563 8.28 -17.03 10.41
CA VAL A 563 6.83 -16.81 10.49
C VAL A 563 6.06 -17.97 11.12
N THR A 564 6.68 -19.17 11.26
CA THR A 564 5.98 -20.38 11.74
C THR A 564 6.50 -20.91 13.08
N ARG A 565 7.48 -20.27 13.75
CA ARG A 565 8.05 -20.72 15.03
C ARG A 565 7.05 -20.82 16.18
N ASP A 566 6.00 -20.00 16.15
CA ASP A 566 4.99 -19.90 17.22
C ASP A 566 3.64 -20.54 16.84
N VAL A 567 3.65 -21.45 15.86
CA VAL A 567 2.42 -22.07 15.33
C VAL A 567 2.32 -23.53 15.75
#